data_fd4c7ee9cbd21e467b00a45dca77c2ab
#
_entry.id   fd4c7ee9cbd21e467b00a45dca77c2ab
#
_cell.length_a   1.000
_cell.length_b   1.000
_cell.length_c   1.000
_cell.angle_alpha   90.00
_cell.angle_beta   90.00
_cell.angle_gamma   90.00
#
_symmetry.space_group_name_H-M   'P 1'
#
loop_
_entity.id
_entity.type
_entity.pdbx_description
1 polymer ?
#
loop_
_entity_poly.entity_id
_entity_poly.type
_entity_poly.pdbx_seq_one_letter_code
_entity_poly.pdbx_strand_id
1 'polypeptide(L)'
;MQAIPLDLYEELEGLDPNVKSLFLKLFEYLIKERVTKDDFQRLTEKVEKLADIVAELAEAQKKTEEELKALSKTVAELVEAQKKTDEELKKQSNTMAELSKTVSELSKNVAELVEAQKRTDQRLSELAEAQKRTEQKV
;
A
#
# COMPACT_ATOMS: atom_id res chain seq x y z
N MET A 1 17.81 -18.89 53.00
CA MET A 1 17.23 -18.58 54.32
C MET A 1 18.02 -17.47 54.99
N GLN A 2 17.42 -16.32 55.22
CA GLN A 2 18.11 -15.28 55.99
C GLN A 2 18.23 -15.74 57.44
N ALA A 3 19.46 -15.84 57.91
CA ALA A 3 19.71 -16.15 59.31
C ALA A 3 19.34 -14.94 60.20
N ILE A 4 18.75 -15.21 61.36
CA ILE A 4 18.49 -14.22 62.36
C ILE A 4 19.84 -13.66 62.83
N PRO A 5 20.06 -12.34 62.93
CA PRO A 5 21.26 -11.79 63.47
C PRO A 5 21.54 -12.32 64.91
N LEU A 6 22.78 -12.61 65.20
CA LEU A 6 23.19 -13.28 66.46
C LEU A 6 22.79 -12.48 67.70
N ASP A 7 22.90 -11.18 67.66
CA ASP A 7 22.48 -10.25 68.72
C ASP A 7 20.98 -10.31 69.00
N LEU A 8 20.16 -10.39 67.96
CA LEU A 8 18.72 -10.54 68.08
C LEU A 8 18.36 -11.97 68.62
N TYR A 9 19.10 -12.95 68.22
CA TYR A 9 18.92 -14.33 68.73
C TYR A 9 19.22 -14.44 70.23
N GLU A 10 20.30 -13.80 70.71
CA GLU A 10 20.68 -13.74 72.15
C GLU A 10 19.60 -13.04 72.98
N GLU A 11 19.05 -11.93 72.48
CA GLU A 11 17.94 -11.22 73.16
C GLU A 11 16.66 -12.09 73.22
N LEU A 12 16.35 -12.83 72.11
CA LEU A 12 15.23 -13.76 72.12
C LEU A 12 15.35 -14.90 73.11
N GLU A 13 16.56 -15.41 73.36
CA GLU A 13 16.83 -16.43 74.35
C GLU A 13 16.50 -16.03 75.80
N GLY A 14 16.58 -14.75 76.15
CA GLY A 14 16.19 -14.16 77.41
C GLY A 14 14.69 -14.01 77.64
N LEU A 15 13.84 -14.33 76.67
CA LEU A 15 12.38 -14.22 76.76
C LEU A 15 11.72 -15.50 77.28
N ASP A 16 10.47 -15.37 77.79
CA ASP A 16 9.60 -16.49 78.13
C ASP A 16 9.48 -17.44 76.91
N PRO A 17 9.54 -18.78 77.08
CA PRO A 17 9.44 -19.76 76.00
C PRO A 17 8.20 -19.57 75.07
N ASN A 18 7.07 -19.20 75.63
CA ASN A 18 5.86 -18.93 74.86
C ASN A 18 5.96 -17.67 73.95
N VAL A 19 6.54 -16.63 74.49
CA VAL A 19 6.79 -15.41 73.78
C VAL A 19 7.85 -15.59 72.66
N LYS A 20 8.91 -16.31 72.96
CA LYS A 20 9.96 -16.74 72.04
C LYS A 20 9.38 -17.50 70.84
N SER A 21 8.54 -18.55 71.16
CA SER A 21 7.88 -19.34 70.11
C SER A 21 6.96 -18.52 69.20
N LEU A 22 6.19 -17.63 69.78
CA LEU A 22 5.33 -16.73 69.04
C LEU A 22 6.14 -15.78 68.12
N PHE A 23 7.22 -15.25 68.62
CA PHE A 23 8.10 -14.33 67.88
C PHE A 23 8.79 -15.06 66.71
N LEU A 24 9.26 -16.28 66.92
CA LEU A 24 9.84 -17.11 65.84
C LEU A 24 8.82 -17.43 64.75
N LYS A 25 7.60 -17.79 65.15
CA LYS A 25 6.52 -18.03 64.18
C LYS A 25 6.17 -16.77 63.39
N LEU A 26 6.11 -15.61 64.01
CA LEU A 26 5.89 -14.34 63.35
C LEU A 26 7.03 -14.02 62.39
N PHE A 27 8.26 -14.26 62.81
CA PHE A 27 9.45 -14.05 61.97
C PHE A 27 9.48 -14.96 60.74
N GLU A 28 9.17 -16.26 60.92
CA GLU A 28 9.04 -17.20 59.80
C GLU A 28 7.93 -16.80 58.85
N TYR A 29 6.80 -16.35 59.34
CA TYR A 29 5.69 -15.84 58.53
C TYR A 29 6.11 -14.60 57.71
N LEU A 30 6.76 -13.64 58.33
CA LEU A 30 7.26 -12.43 57.66
C LEU A 30 8.34 -12.74 56.62
N ILE A 31 9.23 -13.69 56.87
CA ILE A 31 10.22 -14.13 55.88
C ILE A 31 9.56 -14.81 54.68
N LYS A 32 8.57 -15.68 54.95
CA LYS A 32 7.87 -16.43 53.90
C LYS A 32 7.07 -15.53 52.94
N GLU A 33 6.48 -14.48 53.47
CA GLU A 33 5.72 -13.51 52.70
C GLU A 33 6.61 -12.37 52.14
N ARG A 34 7.87 -12.33 52.51
CA ARG A 34 8.78 -11.25 52.10
C ARG A 34 9.33 -11.53 50.72
N VAL A 35 9.30 -10.49 49.87
CA VAL A 35 10.00 -10.49 48.60
C VAL A 35 11.50 -10.72 48.85
N THR A 36 12.04 -11.78 48.28
CA THR A 36 13.46 -12.13 48.43
C THR A 36 14.32 -11.25 47.48
N LYS A 37 15.62 -11.19 47.78
CA LYS A 37 16.59 -10.53 46.89
C LYS A 37 16.60 -11.18 45.50
N ASP A 38 16.44 -12.51 45.44
CA ASP A 38 16.33 -13.27 44.19
C ASP A 38 15.10 -12.87 43.37
N ASP A 39 13.94 -12.71 44.02
CA ASP A 39 12.72 -12.27 43.37
C ASP A 39 12.88 -10.88 42.78
N PHE A 40 13.51 -9.98 43.52
CA PHE A 40 13.81 -8.63 43.05
C PHE A 40 14.76 -8.65 41.85
N GLN A 41 15.80 -9.48 41.87
CA GLN A 41 16.75 -9.62 40.78
C GLN A 41 16.08 -10.17 39.52
N ARG A 42 15.22 -11.20 39.64
CA ARG A 42 14.44 -11.76 38.54
C ARG A 42 13.49 -10.72 37.93
N LEU A 43 12.88 -9.92 38.78
CA LEU A 43 12.01 -8.82 38.29
C LEU A 43 12.82 -7.77 37.54
N THR A 44 13.98 -7.39 38.03
CA THR A 44 14.89 -6.45 37.38
C THR A 44 15.30 -6.97 36.01
N GLU A 45 15.72 -8.22 35.90
CA GLU A 45 16.09 -8.86 34.63
C GLU A 45 14.91 -8.87 33.62
N LYS A 46 13.70 -9.16 34.11
CA LYS A 46 12.49 -9.14 33.26
C LYS A 46 12.17 -7.71 32.78
N VAL A 47 12.32 -6.71 33.63
CA VAL A 47 12.10 -5.31 33.29
C VAL A 47 13.12 -4.84 32.26
N GLU A 48 14.39 -5.20 32.41
CA GLU A 48 15.45 -4.90 31.43
C GLU A 48 15.15 -5.54 30.06
N LYS A 49 14.79 -6.82 30.05
CA LYS A 49 14.38 -7.50 28.80
C LYS A 49 13.16 -6.84 28.15
N LEU A 50 12.19 -6.44 28.97
CA LEU A 50 11.01 -5.74 28.46
C LEU A 50 11.39 -4.38 27.88
N ALA A 51 12.30 -3.65 28.51
CA ALA A 51 12.80 -2.38 27.98
C ALA A 51 13.50 -2.57 26.63
N ASP A 52 14.31 -3.62 26.48
CA ASP A 52 14.97 -3.96 25.20
C ASP A 52 13.94 -4.27 24.12
N ILE A 53 12.93 -5.09 24.43
CA ILE A 53 11.85 -5.42 23.48
C ILE A 53 11.06 -4.17 23.07
N VAL A 54 10.77 -3.29 24.02
CA VAL A 54 10.09 -2.00 23.72
C VAL A 54 10.94 -1.13 22.81
N ALA A 55 12.26 -1.06 23.03
CA ALA A 55 13.17 -0.32 22.17
C ALA A 55 13.22 -0.90 20.74
N GLU A 56 13.30 -2.22 20.60
CA GLU A 56 13.25 -2.89 19.29
C GLU A 56 11.91 -2.64 18.58
N LEU A 57 10.81 -2.69 19.32
CA LEU A 57 9.47 -2.42 18.79
C LEU A 57 9.32 -0.97 18.31
N ALA A 58 9.87 -0.01 19.06
CA ALA A 58 9.87 1.39 18.68
C ALA A 58 10.67 1.63 17.39
N GLU A 59 11.82 0.98 17.23
CA GLU A 59 12.62 1.04 16.00
C GLU A 59 11.90 0.41 14.80
N ALA A 60 11.27 -0.75 15.01
CA ALA A 60 10.47 -1.41 13.98
C ALA A 60 9.27 -0.54 13.56
N GLN A 61 8.61 0.11 14.51
CA GLN A 61 7.50 1.03 14.23
C GLN A 61 7.97 2.23 13.39
N LYS A 62 9.08 2.82 13.76
CA LYS A 62 9.67 3.94 13.02
C LYS A 62 9.98 3.56 11.57
N LYS A 63 10.58 2.38 11.36
CA LYS A 63 10.85 1.86 10.03
C LYS A 63 9.56 1.65 9.22
N THR A 64 8.53 1.09 9.85
CA THR A 64 7.21 0.91 9.20
C THR A 64 6.59 2.26 8.81
N GLU A 65 6.69 3.27 9.65
CA GLU A 65 6.21 4.62 9.35
C GLU A 65 6.95 5.24 8.14
N GLU A 66 8.25 5.05 8.04
CA GLU A 66 9.06 5.50 6.90
C GLU A 66 8.66 4.79 5.61
N GLU A 67 8.46 3.46 5.66
CA GLU A 67 7.97 2.66 4.53
C GLU A 67 6.57 3.08 4.07
N LEU A 68 5.66 3.33 5.02
CA LEU A 68 4.30 3.83 4.72
C LEU A 68 4.34 5.21 4.06
N LYS A 69 5.22 6.09 4.51
CA LYS A 69 5.40 7.42 3.92
C LYS A 69 5.94 7.33 2.49
N ALA A 70 6.90 6.45 2.25
CA ALA A 70 7.43 6.18 0.91
C ALA A 70 6.35 5.60 -0.01
N LEU A 71 5.56 4.63 0.47
CA LEU A 71 4.45 4.04 -0.26
C LEU A 71 3.38 5.07 -0.61
N SER A 72 3.01 5.93 0.34
CA SER A 72 2.04 7.02 0.12
C SER A 72 2.50 7.96 -1.00
N LYS A 73 3.79 8.29 -1.04
CA LYS A 73 4.37 9.11 -2.11
C LYS A 73 4.27 8.42 -3.47
N THR A 74 4.63 7.14 -3.53
CA THR A 74 4.54 6.35 -4.77
C THR A 74 3.09 6.25 -5.28
N VAL A 75 2.12 6.06 -4.38
CA VAL A 75 0.69 6.05 -4.74
C VAL A 75 0.26 7.40 -5.31
N ALA A 76 0.69 8.51 -4.73
CA ALA A 76 0.38 9.84 -5.26
C ALA A 76 0.97 10.06 -6.66
N GLU A 77 2.20 9.62 -6.90
CA GLU A 77 2.84 9.68 -8.22
C GLU A 77 2.10 8.82 -9.27
N LEU A 78 1.64 7.63 -8.88
CA LEU A 78 0.83 6.75 -9.73
C LEU A 78 -0.53 7.38 -10.09
N VAL A 79 -1.20 8.00 -9.13
CA VAL A 79 -2.47 8.70 -9.38
C VAL A 79 -2.28 9.85 -10.39
N GLU A 80 -1.20 10.61 -10.27
CA GLU A 80 -0.89 11.69 -11.23
C GLU A 80 -0.56 11.14 -12.63
N ALA A 81 0.20 10.05 -12.71
CA ALA A 81 0.49 9.39 -13.97
C ALA A 81 -0.77 8.83 -14.63
N GLN A 82 -1.67 8.24 -13.87
CA GLN A 82 -2.96 7.74 -14.35
C GLN A 82 -3.81 8.89 -14.93
N LYS A 83 -3.88 10.01 -14.23
CA LYS A 83 -4.61 11.20 -14.69
C LYS A 83 -4.10 11.70 -16.03
N LYS A 84 -2.77 11.76 -16.21
CA LYS A 84 -2.17 12.13 -17.50
C LYS A 84 -2.53 11.14 -18.61
N THR A 85 -2.48 9.85 -18.32
CA THR A 85 -2.87 8.81 -19.27
C THR A 85 -4.34 8.95 -19.68
N ASP A 86 -5.22 9.22 -18.74
CA ASP A 86 -6.64 9.42 -19.00
C ASP A 86 -6.88 10.66 -19.90
N GLU A 87 -6.14 11.75 -19.67
CA GLU A 87 -6.19 12.94 -20.51
C GLU A 87 -5.69 12.68 -21.94
N GLU A 88 -4.60 11.91 -22.08
CA GLU A 88 -4.07 11.51 -23.39
C GLU A 88 -5.04 10.59 -24.13
N LEU A 89 -5.64 9.61 -23.46
CA LEU A 89 -6.66 8.73 -24.02
C LEU A 89 -7.88 9.53 -24.52
N LYS A 90 -8.29 10.54 -23.78
CA LYS A 90 -9.40 11.42 -24.17
C LYS A 90 -9.06 12.21 -25.43
N LYS A 91 -7.85 12.77 -25.52
CA LYS A 91 -7.38 13.46 -26.73
C LYS A 91 -7.33 12.52 -27.93
N GLN A 92 -6.79 11.31 -27.74
CA GLN A 92 -6.69 10.30 -28.78
C GLN A 92 -8.08 9.83 -29.25
N SER A 93 -9.04 9.67 -28.35
CA SER A 93 -10.42 9.37 -28.70
C SER A 93 -11.07 10.46 -29.56
N ASN A 94 -10.84 11.75 -29.22
CA ASN A 94 -11.34 12.87 -30.03
C ASN A 94 -10.71 12.88 -31.43
N THR A 95 -9.38 12.70 -31.52
CA THR A 95 -8.67 12.61 -32.79
C THR A 95 -9.19 11.47 -33.66
N MET A 96 -9.47 10.30 -33.05
CA MET A 96 -10.05 9.16 -33.75
C MET A 96 -11.46 9.46 -34.27
N ALA A 97 -12.28 10.17 -33.51
CA ALA A 97 -13.62 10.58 -33.94
C ALA A 97 -13.54 11.56 -35.16
N GLU A 98 -12.60 12.50 -35.11
CA GLU A 98 -12.36 13.42 -36.24
C GLU A 98 -11.87 12.66 -37.50
N LEU A 99 -10.93 11.74 -37.32
CA LEU A 99 -10.43 10.89 -38.41
C LEU A 99 -11.55 10.06 -39.01
N SER A 100 -12.41 9.45 -38.20
CA SER A 100 -13.56 8.66 -38.64
C SER A 100 -14.51 9.52 -39.48
N LYS A 101 -14.75 10.78 -39.09
CA LYS A 101 -15.55 11.75 -39.86
C LYS A 101 -14.90 12.05 -41.21
N THR A 102 -13.60 12.34 -41.22
CA THR A 102 -12.84 12.63 -42.45
C THR A 102 -12.87 11.42 -43.41
N VAL A 103 -12.69 10.20 -42.89
CA VAL A 103 -12.78 8.98 -43.72
C VAL A 103 -14.18 8.82 -44.31
N SER A 104 -15.22 9.11 -43.55
CA SER A 104 -16.60 9.06 -44.04
C SER A 104 -16.85 10.09 -45.16
N GLU A 105 -16.35 11.32 -45.00
CA GLU A 105 -16.44 12.36 -46.04
C GLU A 105 -15.65 12.00 -47.32
N LEU A 106 -14.44 11.43 -47.12
CA LEU A 106 -13.63 10.92 -48.23
C LEU A 106 -14.33 9.80 -48.99
N SER A 107 -14.93 8.87 -48.29
CA SER A 107 -15.72 7.77 -48.90
C SER A 107 -16.88 8.30 -49.75
N LYS A 108 -17.58 9.33 -49.27
CA LYS A 108 -18.64 9.99 -50.00
C LYS A 108 -18.10 10.68 -51.26
N ASN A 109 -16.99 11.41 -51.15
CA ASN A 109 -16.37 12.07 -52.31
C ASN A 109 -15.91 11.07 -53.37
N VAL A 110 -15.32 9.93 -52.93
CA VAL A 110 -14.94 8.83 -53.85
C VAL A 110 -16.18 8.28 -54.58
N ALA A 111 -17.28 8.07 -53.88
CA ALA A 111 -18.53 7.59 -54.49
C ALA A 111 -19.08 8.58 -55.54
N GLU A 112 -19.02 9.90 -55.24
CA GLU A 112 -19.42 10.95 -56.18
C GLU A 112 -18.51 10.98 -57.44
N LEU A 113 -17.19 10.80 -57.26
CA LEU A 113 -16.24 10.72 -58.38
C LEU A 113 -16.48 9.50 -59.24
N VAL A 114 -16.75 8.34 -58.66
CA VAL A 114 -17.10 7.11 -59.40
C VAL A 114 -18.36 7.32 -60.25
N GLU A 115 -19.38 7.95 -59.69
CA GLU A 115 -20.61 8.29 -60.44
C GLU A 115 -20.37 9.29 -61.57
N ALA A 116 -19.55 10.32 -61.33
CA ALA A 116 -19.17 11.27 -62.38
C ALA A 116 -18.36 10.61 -63.50
N GLN A 117 -17.43 9.71 -63.16
CA GLN A 117 -16.67 8.94 -64.16
C GLN A 117 -17.59 8.04 -64.99
N LYS A 118 -18.54 7.38 -64.39
CA LYS A 118 -19.53 6.54 -65.09
C LYS A 118 -20.35 7.35 -66.11
N ARG A 119 -20.77 8.57 -65.75
CA ARG A 119 -21.45 9.49 -66.69
C ARG A 119 -20.56 9.92 -67.82
N THR A 120 -19.29 10.21 -67.56
CA THR A 120 -18.29 10.56 -68.56
C THR A 120 -18.08 9.43 -69.54
N ASP A 121 -17.94 8.21 -69.07
CA ASP A 121 -17.79 7.00 -69.92
C ASP A 121 -19.00 6.77 -70.78
N GLN A 122 -20.23 6.97 -70.28
CA GLN A 122 -21.46 6.89 -71.05
C GLN A 122 -21.48 7.93 -72.19
N ARG A 123 -21.13 9.18 -71.92
CA ARG A 123 -21.06 10.28 -72.92
C ARG A 123 -20.00 9.95 -73.96
N LEU A 124 -18.83 9.43 -73.57
CA LEU A 124 -17.81 9.03 -74.55
C LEU A 124 -18.32 7.89 -75.47
N SER A 125 -19.04 6.92 -74.93
CA SER A 125 -19.63 5.85 -75.69
C SER A 125 -20.68 6.37 -76.70
N GLU A 126 -21.57 7.22 -76.24
CA GLU A 126 -22.59 7.89 -77.10
C GLU A 126 -21.96 8.71 -78.20
N LEU A 127 -20.88 9.45 -77.89
CA LEU A 127 -20.15 10.24 -78.81
C LEU A 127 -19.45 9.41 -79.90
N ALA A 128 -18.84 8.28 -79.49
CA ALA A 128 -18.23 7.34 -80.43
C ALA A 128 -19.25 6.69 -81.33
N GLU A 129 -20.44 6.38 -80.87
CA GLU A 129 -21.53 5.87 -81.73
C GLU A 129 -22.03 6.97 -82.74
N ALA A 130 -22.17 8.21 -82.24
CA ALA A 130 -22.57 9.30 -83.11
C ALA A 130 -21.54 9.62 -84.21
N GLN A 131 -20.25 9.52 -83.87
CA GLN A 131 -19.18 9.67 -84.87
C GLN A 131 -19.21 8.55 -85.92
N LYS A 132 -19.40 7.32 -85.48
CA LYS A 132 -19.51 6.16 -86.39
C LYS A 132 -20.67 6.31 -87.33
N ARG A 133 -21.83 6.77 -86.87
CA ARG A 133 -23.00 7.04 -87.73
C ARG A 133 -22.71 8.18 -88.74
N THR A 134 -22.00 9.19 -88.33
CA THR A 134 -21.60 10.30 -89.21
C THR A 134 -20.65 9.83 -90.33
N GLU A 135 -19.67 8.97 -89.98
CA GLU A 135 -18.75 8.39 -90.94
C GLU A 135 -19.44 7.48 -91.93
N GLN A 136 -20.49 6.79 -91.55
CA GLN A 136 -21.28 5.90 -92.44
C GLN A 136 -22.17 6.68 -93.44
N LYS A 137 -22.50 7.92 -93.17
CA LYS A 137 -23.35 8.79 -94.03
C LYS A 137 -22.60 9.54 -95.07
N VAL A 138 -21.28 9.58 -95.04
CA VAL A 138 -20.43 10.25 -96.01
C VAL A 138 -20.10 9.35 -97.21
#